data_dcc63b9896d38e980b64f17207ad05c7
#
_entry.id   dcc63b9896d38e980b64f17207ad05c7
#
_cell.length_a   1.000
_cell.length_b   1.000
_cell.length_c   1.000
_cell.angle_alpha   90.00
_cell.angle_beta   90.00
_cell.angle_gamma   90.00
#
_symmetry.space_group_name_H-M   'P 1'
#
loop_
_entity.id
_entity.type
_entity.pdbx_description
1 polymer ?
#
loop_
_entity_poly.entity_id
_entity_poly.type
_entity_poly.pdbx_seq_one_letter_code
_entity_poly.pdbx_strand_id
1 'polypeptide(L)'
;MVASSLLAAQAEGLDNYFVYSTHKLTPPATRAVLDGGEVALDGILGPGHVTTVIGSEAWRFLPDEYGIPCTVAGFEPLDILRAILALVDMAEERRPDVVTVYERSVRPRGNLAAQEAMALVFEVADVEWRGFGGIPQSGLRLREEFSVFDASAAFSLELPPAREPPGCRCGEVLRGTLEPTQCGLFGRACTPAHPVGPCMVSSEGACAAYYTYGGDSEGS
;
A
#
# COMPACT_ATOMS: atom_id res chain seq x y z
N MET A 1 -11.31 2.89 12.07
CA MET A 1 -12.02 4.20 12.19
C MET A 1 -13.27 4.22 11.30
N VAL A 2 -13.18 4.19 9.95
CA VAL A 2 -14.38 4.31 9.09
C VAL A 2 -15.43 3.25 9.38
N ALA A 3 -15.06 1.97 9.58
CA ALA A 3 -16.02 0.94 9.97
C ALA A 3 -16.75 1.27 11.27
N SER A 4 -16.02 1.73 12.30
CA SER A 4 -16.61 2.08 13.59
C SER A 4 -17.54 3.30 13.50
N SER A 5 -17.22 4.28 12.66
CA SER A 5 -18.11 5.44 12.46
C SER A 5 -19.38 5.06 11.70
N LEU A 6 -19.31 4.13 10.73
CA LEU A 6 -20.48 3.61 10.05
C LEU A 6 -21.40 2.80 10.98
N LEU A 7 -20.81 1.95 11.84
CA LEU A 7 -21.57 1.23 12.87
C LEU A 7 -22.26 2.20 13.84
N ALA A 8 -21.59 3.25 14.26
CA ALA A 8 -22.16 4.28 15.12
C ALA A 8 -23.28 5.07 14.39
N ALA A 9 -23.05 5.49 13.15
CA ALA A 9 -24.05 6.19 12.35
C ALA A 9 -25.33 5.35 12.16
N GLN A 10 -25.17 4.06 11.89
CA GLN A 10 -26.31 3.13 11.79
C GLN A 10 -27.05 3.00 13.13
N ALA A 11 -26.32 2.85 14.23
CA ALA A 11 -26.93 2.72 15.57
C ALA A 11 -27.68 3.99 16.01
N GLU A 12 -27.21 5.17 15.61
CA GLU A 12 -27.81 6.47 15.92
C GLU A 12 -28.87 6.89 14.89
N GLY A 13 -29.08 6.11 13.83
CA GLY A 13 -30.06 6.41 12.77
C GLY A 13 -29.71 7.67 11.97
N LEU A 14 -28.44 7.96 11.75
CA LEU A 14 -27.98 9.09 10.94
C LEU A 14 -28.28 8.84 9.46
N ASP A 15 -28.77 9.85 8.77
CA ASP A 15 -29.11 9.82 7.33
C ASP A 15 -28.27 10.77 6.46
N ASN A 16 -27.39 11.55 7.08
CA ASN A 16 -26.57 12.57 6.43
C ASN A 16 -25.05 12.28 6.48
N TYR A 17 -24.68 11.03 6.79
CA TYR A 17 -23.29 10.56 6.81
C TYR A 17 -23.04 9.63 5.62
N PHE A 18 -22.07 9.93 4.77
CA PHE A 18 -21.76 9.14 3.59
C PHE A 18 -20.27 8.84 3.51
N VAL A 19 -19.94 7.66 2.98
CA VAL A 19 -18.57 7.21 2.76
C VAL A 19 -18.38 6.81 1.31
N TYR A 20 -17.43 7.43 0.62
CA TYR A 20 -16.93 6.97 -0.66
C TYR A 20 -15.75 6.04 -0.41
N SER A 21 -15.97 4.72 -0.57
CA SER A 21 -14.93 3.74 -0.25
C SER A 21 -13.86 3.69 -1.35
N THR A 22 -12.70 4.22 -1.04
CA THR A 22 -11.47 4.07 -1.84
C THR A 22 -10.43 3.21 -1.14
N HIS A 23 -10.86 2.38 -0.18
CA HIS A 23 -9.97 1.53 0.60
C HIS A 23 -9.27 0.51 -0.27
N LYS A 24 -7.96 0.42 -0.10
CA LYS A 24 -7.07 -0.49 -0.81
C LYS A 24 -6.45 -1.49 0.16
N LEU A 25 -6.27 -2.73 -0.30
CA LEU A 25 -5.64 -3.79 0.48
C LEU A 25 -4.20 -3.98 0.02
N THR A 26 -3.26 -3.74 0.91
CA THR A 26 -1.83 -3.75 0.60
C THR A 26 -1.30 -5.15 0.22
N PRO A 27 -1.63 -6.26 0.93
CA PRO A 27 -1.09 -7.56 0.58
C PRO A 27 -1.42 -8.03 -0.85
N PRO A 28 -2.67 -7.99 -1.35
CA PRO A 28 -2.96 -8.37 -2.73
C PRO A 28 -2.33 -7.42 -3.75
N ALA A 29 -2.20 -6.14 -3.43
CA ALA A 29 -1.49 -5.20 -4.31
C ALA A 29 0.01 -5.50 -4.38
N THR A 30 0.64 -5.85 -3.26
CA THR A 30 2.04 -6.27 -3.22
C THR A 30 2.24 -7.52 -4.07
N ARG A 31 1.36 -8.53 -3.97
CA ARG A 31 1.40 -9.71 -4.87
C ARG A 31 1.33 -9.30 -6.33
N ALA A 32 0.38 -8.48 -6.70
CA ALA A 32 0.21 -8.05 -8.09
C ALA A 32 1.45 -7.32 -8.64
N VAL A 33 2.16 -6.56 -7.80
CA VAL A 33 3.44 -5.94 -8.17
C VAL A 33 4.50 -7.00 -8.42
N LEU A 34 4.62 -8.00 -7.54
CA LEU A 34 5.62 -9.06 -7.64
C LEU A 34 5.34 -10.00 -8.81
N ASP A 35 4.06 -10.34 -9.06
CA ASP A 35 3.64 -11.18 -10.17
C ASP A 35 3.71 -10.48 -11.54
N GLY A 36 3.84 -9.16 -11.56
CA GLY A 36 3.82 -8.34 -12.77
C GLY A 36 5.07 -8.42 -13.63
N GLY A 37 6.08 -9.22 -13.29
CA GLY A 37 7.32 -9.40 -14.06
C GLY A 37 8.52 -9.74 -13.19
N GLU A 38 9.72 -9.53 -13.72
CA GLU A 38 10.97 -9.71 -13.01
C GLU A 38 11.03 -8.81 -11.77
N VAL A 39 11.55 -9.36 -10.66
CA VAL A 39 11.70 -8.69 -9.38
C VAL A 39 13.17 -8.67 -8.98
N ALA A 40 13.71 -7.50 -8.66
CA ALA A 40 15.07 -7.29 -8.18
C ALA A 40 15.03 -6.57 -6.80
N LEU A 41 14.38 -7.22 -5.84
CA LEU A 41 14.25 -6.74 -4.47
C LEU A 41 14.88 -7.75 -3.51
N ASP A 42 15.80 -7.29 -2.66
CA ASP A 42 16.43 -8.09 -1.62
C ASP A 42 15.61 -8.15 -0.34
N GLY A 43 14.61 -7.29 -0.19
CA GLY A 43 13.72 -7.24 0.96
C GLY A 43 12.62 -6.20 0.85
N ILE A 44 11.60 -6.33 1.71
CA ILE A 44 10.46 -5.41 1.77
C ILE A 44 10.32 -4.86 3.19
N LEU A 45 10.23 -3.53 3.28
CA LEU A 45 9.91 -2.84 4.53
C LEU A 45 8.40 -2.62 4.60
N GLY A 46 7.75 -3.44 5.44
CA GLY A 46 6.30 -3.47 5.57
C GLY A 46 5.72 -2.32 6.41
N PRO A 47 4.51 -1.84 6.08
CA PRO A 47 3.89 -0.67 6.71
C PRO A 47 3.35 -1.02 8.12
N GLY A 48 3.96 -0.45 9.16
CA GLY A 48 3.60 -0.75 10.56
C GLY A 48 2.15 -0.41 10.92
N HIS A 49 1.62 0.72 10.47
CA HIS A 49 0.25 1.13 10.81
C HIS A 49 -0.80 0.19 10.18
N VAL A 50 -0.62 -0.23 8.94
CA VAL A 50 -1.50 -1.23 8.30
C VAL A 50 -1.38 -2.55 9.05
N THR A 51 -0.15 -2.97 9.35
CA THR A 51 0.15 -4.24 10.01
C THR A 51 -0.38 -4.30 11.45
N THR A 52 -0.53 -3.17 12.13
CA THR A 52 -1.23 -3.11 13.43
C THR A 52 -2.66 -3.65 13.31
N VAL A 53 -3.33 -3.43 12.19
CA VAL A 53 -4.69 -3.93 11.95
C VAL A 53 -4.69 -5.36 11.44
N ILE A 54 -3.93 -5.65 10.37
CA ILE A 54 -4.01 -6.94 9.66
C ILE A 54 -3.13 -8.04 10.27
N GLY A 55 -2.12 -7.67 11.07
CA GLY A 55 -1.16 -8.60 11.65
C GLY A 55 0.06 -8.85 10.78
N SER A 56 1.18 -9.25 11.40
CA SER A 56 2.41 -9.57 10.66
C SER A 56 2.29 -10.88 9.87
N GLU A 57 1.40 -11.80 10.28
CA GLU A 57 1.11 -13.02 9.53
C GLU A 57 0.59 -12.76 8.12
N ALA A 58 -0.05 -11.61 7.87
CA ALA A 58 -0.53 -11.23 6.55
C ALA A 58 0.58 -11.06 5.51
N TRP A 59 1.84 -10.95 5.94
CA TRP A 59 3.01 -10.79 5.07
C TRP A 59 3.79 -12.10 4.86
N ARG A 60 3.35 -13.21 5.48
CA ARG A 60 4.05 -14.51 5.38
C ARG A 60 4.23 -15.00 3.94
N PHE A 61 3.35 -14.62 3.05
CA PHE A 61 3.48 -14.97 1.63
C PHE A 61 4.77 -14.46 0.98
N LEU A 62 5.37 -13.39 1.48
CA LEU A 62 6.61 -12.83 0.94
C LEU A 62 7.79 -13.82 1.07
N PRO A 63 8.15 -14.30 2.27
CA PRO A 63 9.19 -15.31 2.39
C PRO A 63 8.76 -16.68 1.85
N ASP A 64 7.51 -17.08 2.05
CA ASP A 64 7.03 -18.43 1.75
C ASP A 64 6.88 -18.70 0.25
N GLU A 65 6.47 -17.70 -0.55
CA GLU A 65 6.18 -17.86 -1.98
C GLU A 65 7.22 -17.19 -2.87
N TYR A 66 7.80 -16.07 -2.43
CA TYR A 66 8.74 -15.27 -3.24
C TYR A 66 10.19 -15.36 -2.73
N GLY A 67 10.42 -15.91 -1.54
CA GLY A 67 11.76 -15.93 -0.93
C GLY A 67 12.27 -14.53 -0.54
N ILE A 68 11.37 -13.53 -0.39
CA ILE A 68 11.72 -12.15 -0.08
C ILE A 68 11.49 -11.89 1.41
N PRO A 69 12.50 -11.48 2.18
CA PRO A 69 12.33 -11.12 3.59
C PRO A 69 11.49 -9.85 3.74
N CYS A 70 10.70 -9.78 4.83
CA CYS A 70 9.89 -8.62 5.15
C CYS A 70 10.14 -8.17 6.59
N THR A 71 10.41 -6.89 6.80
CA THR A 71 10.47 -6.32 8.14
C THR A 71 9.42 -5.25 8.32
N VAL A 72 8.58 -5.38 9.35
CA VAL A 72 7.54 -4.41 9.66
C VAL A 72 8.07 -3.37 10.64
N ALA A 73 8.01 -2.10 10.25
CA ALA A 73 8.50 -0.96 11.03
C ALA A 73 7.43 0.09 11.33
N GLY A 74 7.64 0.86 12.40
CA GLY A 74 7.01 2.17 12.56
C GLY A 74 7.68 3.23 11.68
N PHE A 75 7.30 4.50 11.87
CA PHE A 75 7.84 5.63 11.09
C PHE A 75 8.95 6.40 11.82
N GLU A 76 9.34 5.94 12.99
CA GLU A 76 10.43 6.57 13.75
C GLU A 76 11.79 6.18 13.16
N PRO A 77 12.77 7.10 13.14
CA PRO A 77 14.08 6.82 12.53
C PRO A 77 14.75 5.56 13.08
N LEU A 78 14.63 5.30 14.39
CA LEU A 78 15.19 4.12 15.01
C LEU A 78 14.49 2.82 14.57
N ASP A 79 13.16 2.85 14.39
CA ASP A 79 12.42 1.70 13.87
C ASP A 79 12.87 1.39 12.44
N ILE A 80 13.00 2.42 11.60
CA ILE A 80 13.45 2.27 10.21
C ILE A 80 14.87 1.67 10.15
N LEU A 81 15.82 2.20 10.94
CA LEU A 81 17.19 1.68 10.96
C LEU A 81 17.27 0.24 11.44
N ARG A 82 16.50 -0.13 12.46
CA ARG A 82 16.41 -1.51 12.95
C ARG A 82 15.81 -2.44 11.92
N ALA A 83 14.80 -1.96 11.19
CA ALA A 83 14.17 -2.74 10.13
C ALA A 83 15.14 -2.99 8.96
N ILE A 84 15.89 -1.97 8.55
CA ILE A 84 16.92 -2.11 7.50
C ILE A 84 17.98 -3.12 7.96
N LEU A 85 18.48 -3.00 9.19
CA LEU A 85 19.47 -3.95 9.72
C LEU A 85 18.93 -5.38 9.67
N ALA A 86 17.72 -5.61 10.16
CA ALA A 86 17.11 -6.95 10.13
C ALA A 86 16.91 -7.48 8.70
N LEU A 87 16.60 -6.62 7.73
CA LEU A 87 16.53 -7.03 6.31
C LEU A 87 17.91 -7.43 5.78
N VAL A 88 18.94 -6.66 6.08
CA VAL A 88 20.32 -6.98 5.67
C VAL A 88 20.76 -8.32 6.26
N ASP A 89 20.55 -8.53 7.56
CA ASP A 89 20.89 -9.79 8.24
C ASP A 89 20.18 -10.99 7.57
N MET A 90 18.89 -10.87 7.30
CA MET A 90 18.11 -11.92 6.64
C MET A 90 18.59 -12.20 5.20
N ALA A 91 18.96 -11.14 4.46
CA ALA A 91 19.48 -11.27 3.09
C ALA A 91 20.86 -11.94 3.06
N GLU A 92 21.79 -11.52 3.95
CA GLU A 92 23.12 -12.11 4.06
C GLU A 92 23.08 -13.59 4.50
N GLU A 93 22.23 -13.90 5.48
CA GLU A 93 22.05 -15.28 5.97
C GLU A 93 21.21 -16.16 5.03
N ARG A 94 20.60 -15.58 4.00
CA ARG A 94 19.68 -16.26 3.07
C ARG A 94 18.54 -16.98 3.80
N ARG A 95 18.00 -16.34 4.83
CA ARG A 95 16.91 -16.87 5.65
C ARG A 95 15.73 -15.86 5.64
N PRO A 96 14.96 -15.80 4.56
CA PRO A 96 13.82 -14.90 4.47
C PRO A 96 12.78 -15.26 5.52
N ASP A 97 12.31 -14.25 6.25
CA ASP A 97 11.25 -14.37 7.26
C ASP A 97 10.47 -13.06 7.35
N VAL A 98 9.42 -13.04 8.16
CA VAL A 98 8.70 -11.83 8.55
C VAL A 98 9.08 -11.45 9.97
N VAL A 99 9.78 -10.33 10.11
CA VAL A 99 10.22 -9.79 11.40
C VAL A 99 9.49 -8.46 11.66
N THR A 100 9.07 -8.21 12.89
CA THR A 100 8.55 -6.90 13.29
C THR A 100 9.47 -6.24 14.31
N VAL A 101 9.86 -5.00 14.03
CA VAL A 101 10.55 -4.12 14.97
C VAL A 101 9.58 -3.11 15.60
N TYR A 102 8.30 -3.18 15.23
CA TYR A 102 7.22 -2.34 15.75
C TYR A 102 6.35 -3.08 16.78
N GLU A 103 7.01 -3.82 17.67
CA GLU A 103 6.38 -4.74 18.63
C GLU A 103 5.41 -4.06 19.60
N ARG A 104 5.59 -2.74 19.88
CA ARG A 104 4.68 -1.97 20.71
C ARG A 104 3.26 -1.87 20.15
N SER A 105 3.07 -2.08 18.83
CA SER A 105 1.78 -1.94 18.17
C SER A 105 1.36 -3.18 17.36
N VAL A 106 2.30 -3.86 16.72
CA VAL A 106 2.03 -4.99 15.84
C VAL A 106 1.92 -6.29 16.64
N ARG A 107 0.92 -7.10 16.30
CA ARG A 107 0.75 -8.47 16.79
C ARG A 107 0.67 -9.42 15.59
N PRO A 108 1.02 -10.71 15.75
CA PRO A 108 0.96 -11.68 14.63
C PRO A 108 -0.38 -11.69 13.91
N ARG A 109 -1.49 -11.75 14.64
CA ARG A 109 -2.85 -11.76 14.10
C ARG A 109 -3.49 -10.37 13.98
N GLY A 110 -2.77 -9.30 14.29
CA GLY A 110 -3.27 -7.94 14.27
C GLY A 110 -4.32 -7.60 15.33
N ASN A 111 -5.16 -6.63 15.03
CA ASN A 111 -6.25 -6.19 15.90
C ASN A 111 -7.56 -6.85 15.47
N LEU A 112 -7.94 -7.94 16.15
CA LEU A 112 -9.13 -8.74 15.82
C LEU A 112 -10.43 -7.93 15.91
N ALA A 113 -10.56 -7.05 16.91
CA ALA A 113 -11.76 -6.21 17.03
C ALA A 113 -11.90 -5.23 15.86
N ALA A 114 -10.78 -4.68 15.37
CA ALA A 114 -10.79 -3.83 14.17
C ALA A 114 -11.14 -4.64 12.91
N GLN A 115 -10.60 -5.85 12.78
CA GLN A 115 -10.90 -6.75 11.66
C GLN A 115 -12.37 -7.16 11.66
N GLU A 116 -12.95 -7.50 12.83
CA GLU A 116 -14.36 -7.82 12.99
C GLU A 116 -15.25 -6.62 12.59
N ALA A 117 -14.94 -5.41 13.08
CA ALA A 117 -15.68 -4.22 12.70
C ALA A 117 -15.60 -3.95 11.18
N MET A 118 -14.43 -4.16 10.57
CA MET A 118 -14.29 -4.05 9.12
C MET A 118 -15.10 -5.10 8.37
N ALA A 119 -15.10 -6.34 8.83
CA ALA A 119 -15.84 -7.44 8.21
C ALA A 119 -17.38 -7.28 8.31
N LEU A 120 -17.87 -6.60 9.35
CA LEU A 120 -19.28 -6.25 9.46
C LEU A 120 -19.74 -5.23 8.42
N VAL A 121 -18.88 -4.26 8.11
CA VAL A 121 -19.23 -3.09 7.29
C VAL A 121 -18.82 -3.26 5.83
N PHE A 122 -17.69 -3.90 5.61
CA PHE A 122 -17.09 -4.01 4.28
C PHE A 122 -17.03 -5.45 3.80
N GLU A 123 -17.01 -5.59 2.49
CA GLU A 123 -16.62 -6.82 1.81
C GLU A 123 -15.49 -6.56 0.83
N VAL A 124 -14.70 -7.59 0.56
CA VAL A 124 -13.58 -7.52 -0.38
C VAL A 124 -14.10 -7.37 -1.80
N ALA A 125 -13.46 -6.52 -2.58
CA ALA A 125 -13.85 -6.23 -3.97
C ALA A 125 -12.62 -6.09 -4.87
N ASP A 126 -12.86 -6.32 -6.16
CA ASP A 126 -11.90 -5.98 -7.21
C ASP A 126 -11.91 -4.47 -7.41
N VAL A 127 -10.74 -3.86 -7.47
CA VAL A 127 -10.63 -2.40 -7.62
C VAL A 127 -9.48 -2.01 -8.54
N GLU A 128 -9.64 -0.87 -9.18
CA GLU A 128 -8.62 -0.28 -10.02
C GLU A 128 -7.51 0.38 -9.19
N TRP A 129 -6.26 0.12 -9.58
CA TRP A 129 -5.08 0.76 -9.03
C TRP A 129 -4.40 1.60 -10.10
N ARG A 130 -4.14 2.86 -9.80
CA ARG A 130 -3.46 3.74 -10.74
C ARG A 130 -2.06 3.20 -11.06
N GLY A 131 -1.80 2.92 -12.33
CA GLY A 131 -0.54 2.37 -12.82
C GLY A 131 -0.43 0.84 -12.79
N PHE A 132 -1.48 0.13 -12.33
CA PHE A 132 -1.52 -1.34 -12.27
C PHE A 132 -2.82 -1.92 -12.84
N GLY A 133 -3.81 -1.07 -13.18
CA GLY A 133 -5.11 -1.54 -13.65
C GLY A 133 -5.92 -2.23 -12.55
N GLY A 134 -6.82 -3.12 -12.95
CA GLY A 134 -7.67 -3.89 -12.05
C GLY A 134 -6.89 -4.97 -11.30
N ILE A 135 -6.89 -4.93 -9.98
CA ILE A 135 -6.31 -5.97 -9.13
C ILE A 135 -7.44 -6.68 -8.40
N PRO A 136 -7.61 -8.00 -8.60
CA PRO A 136 -8.65 -8.77 -7.92
C PRO A 136 -8.50 -8.72 -6.40
N GLN A 137 -9.62 -8.66 -5.69
CA GLN A 137 -9.70 -8.72 -4.23
C GLN A 137 -8.77 -7.75 -3.50
N SER A 138 -8.55 -6.57 -4.07
CA SER A 138 -7.56 -5.61 -3.59
C SER A 138 -8.15 -4.33 -3.00
N GLY A 139 -9.46 -4.28 -2.82
CA GLY A 139 -10.15 -3.16 -2.18
C GLY A 139 -11.30 -3.60 -1.31
N LEU A 140 -11.97 -2.62 -0.72
CA LEU A 140 -13.14 -2.83 0.12
C LEU A 140 -14.30 -1.99 -0.41
N ARG A 141 -15.47 -2.60 -0.54
CA ARG A 141 -16.74 -1.89 -0.75
C ARG A 141 -17.66 -2.08 0.44
N LEU A 142 -18.61 -1.19 0.61
CA LEU A 142 -19.64 -1.33 1.64
C LEU A 142 -20.51 -2.56 1.33
N ARG A 143 -20.88 -3.28 2.39
CA ARG A 143 -21.90 -4.33 2.31
C ARG A 143 -23.26 -3.73 2.02
N GLU A 144 -24.20 -4.54 1.52
CA GLU A 144 -25.54 -4.11 1.16
C GLU A 144 -26.30 -3.47 2.35
N GLU A 145 -26.09 -3.99 3.56
CA GLU A 145 -26.70 -3.45 4.78
C GLU A 145 -26.28 -2.03 5.13
N PHE A 146 -25.15 -1.58 4.54
CA PHE A 146 -24.61 -0.23 4.69
C PHE A 146 -24.75 0.63 3.42
N SER A 147 -25.50 0.16 2.42
CA SER A 147 -25.65 0.86 1.12
C SER A 147 -26.24 2.26 1.25
N VAL A 148 -27.04 2.53 2.27
CA VAL A 148 -27.58 3.86 2.56
C VAL A 148 -26.51 4.91 2.86
N PHE A 149 -25.34 4.46 3.29
CA PHE A 149 -24.16 5.28 3.57
C PHE A 149 -23.18 5.36 2.40
N ASP A 150 -23.46 4.67 1.28
CA ASP A 150 -22.55 4.66 0.12
C ASP A 150 -22.69 5.93 -0.69
N ALA A 151 -21.68 6.79 -0.64
CA ALA A 151 -21.63 8.02 -1.41
C ALA A 151 -21.68 7.78 -2.93
N SER A 152 -21.19 6.63 -3.42
CA SER A 152 -21.24 6.31 -4.85
C SER A 152 -22.65 6.01 -5.34
N ALA A 153 -23.49 5.49 -4.46
CA ALA A 153 -24.91 5.26 -4.75
C ALA A 153 -25.77 6.52 -4.51
N ALA A 154 -25.43 7.30 -3.45
CA ALA A 154 -26.19 8.50 -3.09
C ALA A 154 -25.94 9.67 -4.04
N PHE A 155 -24.74 9.77 -4.61
CA PHE A 155 -24.34 10.87 -5.49
C PHE A 155 -23.94 10.33 -6.87
N SER A 156 -24.54 10.84 -7.93
CA SER A 156 -24.17 10.48 -9.31
C SER A 156 -22.81 11.10 -9.65
N LEU A 157 -21.74 10.37 -9.36
CA LEU A 157 -20.38 10.81 -9.66
C LEU A 157 -19.95 10.24 -11.01
N GLU A 158 -19.90 11.06 -12.04
CA GLU A 158 -19.32 10.72 -13.32
C GLU A 158 -17.80 10.92 -13.26
N LEU A 159 -17.05 9.85 -13.01
CA LEU A 159 -15.59 9.88 -13.03
C LEU A 159 -15.09 9.44 -14.41
N PRO A 160 -14.13 10.17 -15.00
CA PRO A 160 -13.52 9.71 -16.24
C PRO A 160 -12.79 8.37 -15.99
N PRO A 161 -12.76 7.46 -16.97
CA PRO A 161 -12.05 6.20 -16.82
C PRO A 161 -10.57 6.45 -16.50
N ALA A 162 -10.05 5.69 -15.55
CA ALA A 162 -8.63 5.72 -15.23
C ALA A 162 -7.82 5.33 -16.48
N ARG A 163 -6.83 6.14 -16.83
CA ARG A 163 -5.90 5.84 -17.94
C ARG A 163 -4.50 5.69 -17.37
N GLU A 164 -3.82 4.65 -17.80
CA GLU A 164 -2.40 4.54 -17.50
C GLU A 164 -1.64 5.64 -18.23
N PRO A 165 -0.73 6.33 -17.52
CA PRO A 165 0.06 7.38 -18.15
C PRO A 165 1.02 6.76 -19.18
N PRO A 166 0.95 7.12 -20.46
CA PRO A 166 1.85 6.57 -21.47
C PRO A 166 3.30 6.88 -21.13
N GLY A 167 4.15 5.85 -21.22
CA GLY A 167 5.60 5.96 -20.95
C GLY A 167 5.99 5.96 -19.46
N CYS A 168 5.05 5.86 -18.55
CA CYS A 168 5.35 5.66 -17.13
C CYS A 168 5.86 4.24 -16.86
N ARG A 169 6.94 4.11 -16.10
CA ARG A 169 7.58 2.84 -15.74
C ARG A 169 7.53 2.56 -14.23
N CYS A 170 6.51 3.06 -13.54
CA CYS A 170 6.37 2.87 -12.08
C CYS A 170 6.39 1.40 -11.65
N GLY A 171 5.78 0.50 -12.42
CA GLY A 171 5.79 -0.93 -12.12
C GLY A 171 7.19 -1.53 -12.04
N GLU A 172 8.09 -1.11 -12.94
CA GLU A 172 9.48 -1.56 -12.94
C GLU A 172 10.27 -0.95 -11.78
N VAL A 173 10.03 0.32 -11.46
CA VAL A 173 10.64 0.98 -10.29
C VAL A 173 10.24 0.27 -8.99
N LEU A 174 8.96 -0.11 -8.85
CA LEU A 174 8.47 -0.79 -7.65
C LEU A 174 8.99 -2.23 -7.52
N ARG A 175 9.35 -2.88 -8.63
CA ARG A 175 9.99 -4.19 -8.62
C ARG A 175 11.51 -4.12 -8.50
N GLY A 176 12.10 -2.93 -8.42
CA GLY A 176 13.54 -2.74 -8.30
C GLY A 176 14.33 -3.00 -9.60
N THR A 177 13.65 -3.27 -10.72
CA THR A 177 14.29 -3.53 -12.02
C THR A 177 14.66 -2.26 -12.78
N LEU A 178 14.23 -1.09 -12.28
CA LEU A 178 14.53 0.22 -12.85
C LEU A 178 14.71 1.25 -11.74
N GLU A 179 15.75 2.06 -11.84
CA GLU A 179 15.87 3.24 -10.99
C GLU A 179 14.98 4.39 -11.50
N PRO A 180 14.45 5.26 -10.62
CA PRO A 180 13.61 6.39 -11.01
C PRO A 180 14.20 7.25 -12.12
N THR A 181 15.51 7.52 -12.07
CA THR A 181 16.24 8.35 -13.06
C THR A 181 16.30 7.74 -14.46
N GLN A 182 16.15 6.43 -14.58
CA GLN A 182 16.13 5.72 -15.87
C GLN A 182 14.75 5.80 -16.56
N CYS A 183 13.72 6.29 -15.86
CA CYS A 183 12.43 6.56 -16.47
C CYS A 183 12.50 7.84 -17.32
N GLY A 184 12.17 7.74 -18.62
CA GLY A 184 12.24 8.87 -19.55
C GLY A 184 11.36 10.08 -19.19
N LEU A 185 10.39 9.92 -18.29
CA LEU A 185 9.54 11.00 -17.80
C LEU A 185 10.10 11.67 -16.53
N PHE A 186 10.98 10.99 -15.79
CA PHE A 186 11.47 11.45 -14.50
C PHE A 186 12.21 12.79 -14.61
N GLY A 187 11.86 13.75 -13.74
CA GLY A 187 12.47 15.08 -13.69
C GLY A 187 12.19 15.97 -14.90
N ARG A 188 11.39 15.51 -15.86
CA ARG A 188 11.00 16.22 -17.09
C ARG A 188 9.50 16.45 -17.10
N ALA A 189 8.75 15.53 -17.74
CA ALA A 189 7.29 15.58 -17.77
C ALA A 189 6.66 15.12 -16.44
N CYS A 190 7.37 14.34 -15.62
CA CYS A 190 6.92 13.81 -14.35
C CYS A 190 7.77 14.38 -13.20
N THR A 191 7.18 15.30 -12.44
CA THR A 191 7.78 15.96 -11.28
C THR A 191 6.77 16.01 -10.12
N PRO A 192 7.17 16.28 -8.88
CA PRO A 192 6.22 16.45 -7.77
C PRO A 192 5.16 17.53 -8.01
N ALA A 193 5.50 18.60 -8.76
CA ALA A 193 4.57 19.65 -9.15
C ALA A 193 3.58 19.22 -10.26
N HIS A 194 4.01 18.30 -11.12
CA HIS A 194 3.22 17.78 -12.25
C HIS A 194 3.38 16.25 -12.32
N PRO A 195 2.77 15.51 -11.37
CA PRO A 195 2.94 14.07 -11.30
C PRO A 195 2.17 13.37 -12.41
N VAL A 196 2.89 12.58 -13.23
CA VAL A 196 2.32 11.74 -14.28
C VAL A 196 2.05 10.33 -13.73
N GLY A 197 3.07 9.68 -13.21
CA GLY A 197 2.95 8.34 -12.65
C GLY A 197 2.58 8.33 -11.16
N PRO A 198 1.96 7.23 -10.65
CA PRO A 198 1.50 7.13 -9.26
C PRO A 198 2.64 7.30 -8.23
N CYS A 199 3.85 6.82 -8.52
CA CYS A 199 5.01 6.97 -7.63
C CYS A 199 5.52 8.41 -7.47
N MET A 200 5.00 9.37 -8.23
CA MET A 200 5.34 10.79 -8.12
C MET A 200 4.22 11.61 -7.45
N VAL A 201 3.02 11.05 -7.29
CA VAL A 201 1.85 11.75 -6.72
C VAL A 201 2.01 12.00 -5.22
N SER A 202 2.48 11.01 -4.48
CA SER A 202 2.73 11.10 -3.04
C SER A 202 4.20 11.40 -2.78
N SER A 203 4.49 12.21 -1.76
CA SER A 203 5.85 12.43 -1.26
C SER A 203 6.54 11.16 -0.76
N GLU A 204 5.75 10.14 -0.42
CA GLU A 204 6.22 8.82 0.00
C GLU A 204 6.43 7.86 -1.16
N GLY A 205 6.04 8.24 -2.38
CA GLY A 205 6.24 7.43 -3.57
C GLY A 205 7.71 7.35 -3.98
N ALA A 206 8.15 6.20 -4.48
CA ALA A 206 9.56 5.94 -4.81
C ALA A 206 10.18 7.02 -5.70
N CYS A 207 9.49 7.43 -6.77
CA CYS A 207 9.99 8.50 -7.65
C CYS A 207 10.01 9.87 -6.97
N ALA A 208 8.99 10.22 -6.16
CA ALA A 208 8.95 11.50 -5.48
C ALA A 208 10.03 11.60 -4.39
N ALA A 209 10.23 10.54 -3.63
CA ALA A 209 11.30 10.45 -2.63
C ALA A 209 12.67 10.55 -3.28
N TYR A 210 12.90 9.84 -4.38
CA TYR A 210 14.17 9.93 -5.11
C TYR A 210 14.39 11.33 -5.71
N TYR A 211 13.35 11.96 -6.25
CA TYR A 211 13.44 13.33 -6.77
C TYR A 211 13.84 14.33 -5.70
N THR A 212 13.33 14.15 -4.48
CA THR A 212 13.56 15.09 -3.37
C THR A 212 14.90 14.87 -2.68
N TYR A 213 15.34 13.61 -2.53
CA TYR A 213 16.47 13.24 -1.69
C TYR A 213 17.61 12.52 -2.41
N GLY A 214 17.38 12.05 -3.64
CA GLY A 214 18.36 11.26 -4.39
C GLY A 214 19.43 12.08 -5.15
N GLY A 215 19.35 13.40 -5.11
CA GLY A 215 20.21 14.28 -5.92
C GLY A 215 21.60 14.58 -5.35
N ASP A 216 21.95 14.12 -4.16
CA ASP A 216 23.19 14.50 -3.47
C ASP A 216 24.33 13.46 -3.55
N SER A 217 24.21 12.42 -4.37
CA SER A 217 25.25 11.38 -4.47
C SER A 217 26.28 11.57 -5.60
N GLU A 218 26.21 12.64 -6.41
CA GLU A 218 27.23 12.96 -7.41
C GLU A 218 27.84 14.34 -7.16
N GLY A 219 28.63 14.47 -6.09
CA GLY A 219 29.33 15.74 -5.84
C GLY A 219 30.10 15.85 -4.53
N SER A 220 30.99 14.90 -4.25
CA SER A 220 32.12 15.13 -3.31
C SER A 220 33.29 14.23 -3.65
#